data_6a29403f9a1ecb1b43231df61b78bca8
#
_entry.id   6a29403f9a1ecb1b43231df61b78bca8
#
_cell.length_a   1.000
_cell.length_b   1.000
_cell.length_c   1.000
_cell.angle_alpha   90.00
_cell.angle_beta   90.00
_cell.angle_gamma   90.00
#
_symmetry.space_group_name_H-M   'P 1'
#
loop_
_entity.id
_entity.type
_entity.pdbx_description
1 polymer ?
#
loop_
_entity_poly.entity_id
_entity_poly.type
_entity_poly.pdbx_seq_one_letter_code
_entity_poly.pdbx_strand_id
1 'polypeptide(L)'
;MLIDLAPAPVRPRLALPHVVAAVAFAGYAAWSLQRLRTFDASGFDLGIFEQAVRSYAHGHWPVSDLLGPGAPTLGDHFHPILALLAPFYLLWPSPACLLVAQAFLFALSAIPVTRCASRVLGARRGAVVAAGYVLSWGLLSAVNFDFHEVCFAVPMVAFAAEHLLRERWRAAVWCAVPLVLVKEDLPLTLAAVGVVLVLKGQRRLGWVVAGFGVATSVLLVTVVLPALNPAGVYAHSGGLNPFGGAIVKVSMLLALVVPTAFTALRSPVLLLAVPTLLWRLASANDRYWGMGYHYSAVLMPIVFLAAADGVRRSGRQWLFPACALLAGLASLGLQAAHLTDGVWTPSQRAGIDAVLARIPDDATVLASNRLAPRLTSRCTVLFFDGASEERPEWVAVAKPEQSWPTTLATKGLALDELKSTGYLRVAETDSVVLLHRG
;
A
#
# COMPACT_ATOMS: atom_id res chain seq x y z
N MET A 1 -37.76 43.52 -10.44
CA MET A 1 -36.97 43.32 -9.23
C MET A 1 -37.00 41.81 -8.90
N LEU A 2 -36.15 41.05 -9.61
CA LEU A 2 -35.99 39.59 -9.40
C LEU A 2 -34.96 39.42 -8.31
N ILE A 3 -35.38 38.89 -7.17
CA ILE A 3 -34.51 38.53 -6.06
C ILE A 3 -33.75 37.26 -6.48
N ASP A 4 -32.49 37.44 -6.79
CA ASP A 4 -31.53 36.34 -7.07
C ASP A 4 -31.26 35.61 -5.77
N LEU A 5 -32.04 34.57 -5.50
CA LEU A 5 -31.83 33.64 -4.39
C LEU A 5 -30.69 32.66 -4.79
N ALA A 6 -29.44 33.13 -4.77
CA ALA A 6 -28.31 32.24 -4.76
C ALA A 6 -28.46 31.25 -3.56
N PRO A 7 -28.49 29.94 -3.79
CA PRO A 7 -28.65 29.01 -2.68
C PRO A 7 -27.52 29.21 -1.68
N ALA A 8 -27.89 29.45 -0.42
CA ALA A 8 -26.95 29.62 0.67
C ALA A 8 -25.92 28.46 0.66
N PRO A 9 -24.63 28.74 0.82
CA PRO A 9 -23.61 27.69 0.83
C PRO A 9 -23.91 26.72 1.97
N VAL A 10 -24.34 25.50 1.62
CA VAL A 10 -24.54 24.42 2.58
C VAL A 10 -23.17 24.15 3.22
N ARG A 11 -22.96 24.65 4.43
CA ARG A 11 -21.74 24.31 5.21
C ARG A 11 -21.79 22.80 5.43
N PRO A 12 -20.84 22.03 4.89
CA PRO A 12 -20.79 20.59 5.19
C PRO A 12 -20.70 20.45 6.70
N ARG A 13 -21.60 19.67 7.28
CA ARG A 13 -21.51 19.35 8.71
C ARG A 13 -20.13 18.78 8.93
N LEU A 14 -19.28 19.45 9.73
CA LEU A 14 -17.89 19.05 9.99
C LEU A 14 -17.76 17.60 10.47
N ALA A 15 -18.84 17.06 11.04
CA ALA A 15 -18.92 15.69 11.51
C ALA A 15 -18.82 14.63 10.38
N LEU A 16 -19.48 14.82 9.22
CA LEU A 16 -19.55 13.76 8.19
C LEU A 16 -18.19 13.26 7.69
N PRO A 17 -17.22 14.10 7.29
CA PRO A 17 -15.91 13.62 6.84
C PRO A 17 -15.16 12.82 7.90
N HIS A 18 -15.26 13.23 9.17
CA HIS A 18 -14.59 12.55 10.28
C HIS A 18 -15.30 11.23 10.64
N VAL A 19 -16.62 11.19 10.56
CA VAL A 19 -17.40 9.94 10.77
C VAL A 19 -17.05 8.92 9.68
N VAL A 20 -16.99 9.33 8.40
CA VAL A 20 -16.58 8.44 7.31
C VAL A 20 -15.17 7.92 7.55
N ALA A 21 -14.22 8.79 7.91
CA ALA A 21 -12.86 8.38 8.21
C ALA A 21 -12.78 7.42 9.40
N ALA A 22 -13.52 7.67 10.48
CA ALA A 22 -13.52 6.80 11.65
C ALA A 22 -14.10 5.41 11.34
N VAL A 23 -15.19 5.33 10.56
CA VAL A 23 -15.79 4.06 10.12
C VAL A 23 -14.83 3.31 9.18
N ALA A 24 -14.22 4.01 8.22
CA ALA A 24 -13.23 3.42 7.33
C ALA A 24 -12.01 2.89 8.09
N PHE A 25 -11.49 3.65 9.06
CA PHE A 25 -10.39 3.22 9.92
C PHE A 25 -10.73 1.93 10.67
N ALA A 26 -11.88 1.90 11.34
CA ALA A 26 -12.31 0.72 12.09
C ALA A 26 -12.45 -0.51 11.16
N GLY A 27 -13.06 -0.34 9.97
CA GLY A 27 -13.21 -1.41 8.99
C GLY A 27 -11.86 -1.91 8.45
N TYR A 28 -10.98 -1.03 8.02
CA TYR A 28 -9.66 -1.40 7.49
C TYR A 28 -8.78 -2.05 8.55
N ALA A 29 -8.74 -1.49 9.76
CA ALA A 29 -7.97 -2.05 10.87
C ALA A 29 -8.48 -3.45 11.25
N ALA A 30 -9.81 -3.62 11.38
CA ALA A 30 -10.40 -4.91 11.68
C ALA A 30 -10.06 -5.95 10.59
N TRP A 31 -10.14 -5.56 9.31
CA TRP A 31 -9.80 -6.42 8.18
C TRP A 31 -8.33 -6.85 8.20
N SER A 32 -7.40 -5.90 8.28
CA SER A 32 -5.96 -6.18 8.28
C SER A 32 -5.54 -7.02 9.51
N LEU A 33 -6.08 -6.71 10.70
CA LEU A 33 -5.81 -7.48 11.90
C LEU A 33 -6.40 -8.90 11.85
N GLN A 34 -7.57 -9.08 11.22
CA GLN A 34 -8.12 -10.41 10.98
C GLN A 34 -7.21 -11.23 10.07
N ARG A 35 -6.70 -10.67 8.97
CA ARG A 35 -5.73 -11.34 8.09
C ARG A 35 -4.47 -11.75 8.83
N LEU A 36 -3.93 -10.85 9.66
CA LEU A 36 -2.76 -11.19 10.51
C LEU A 36 -3.10 -12.35 11.46
N ARG A 37 -4.26 -12.32 12.12
CA ARG A 37 -4.70 -13.38 13.03
C ARG A 37 -4.90 -14.72 12.33
N THR A 38 -5.34 -14.72 11.09
CA THR A 38 -5.58 -15.94 10.30
C THR A 38 -4.36 -16.43 9.52
N PHE A 39 -3.19 -15.82 9.73
CA PHE A 39 -1.95 -16.11 8.99
C PHE A 39 -2.07 -15.86 7.48
N ASP A 40 -2.94 -14.95 7.09
CA ASP A 40 -3.08 -14.56 5.71
C ASP A 40 -2.17 -13.37 5.33
N ALA A 41 -1.58 -12.71 6.33
CA ALA A 41 -0.50 -11.74 6.14
C ALA A 41 0.83 -12.46 5.88
N SER A 42 1.71 -11.84 5.11
CA SER A 42 2.95 -12.45 4.63
C SER A 42 4.21 -11.74 5.14
N GLY A 43 5.31 -12.49 5.24
CA GLY A 43 6.63 -11.94 5.54
C GLY A 43 7.18 -11.09 4.41
N PHE A 44 6.91 -11.50 3.17
CA PHE A 44 7.20 -10.66 2.01
C PHE A 44 6.25 -9.47 2.03
N ASP A 45 6.76 -8.28 2.05
CA ASP A 45 6.16 -6.98 2.33
C ASP A 45 5.99 -6.71 3.84
N LEU A 46 4.97 -7.19 4.56
CA LEU A 46 4.74 -6.82 5.95
C LEU A 46 5.95 -7.08 6.85
N GLY A 47 6.55 -8.27 6.75
CA GLY A 47 7.74 -8.62 7.56
C GLY A 47 8.97 -7.79 7.17
N ILE A 48 9.17 -7.53 5.87
CA ILE A 48 10.27 -6.69 5.37
C ILE A 48 10.16 -5.27 5.96
N PHE A 49 8.97 -4.66 5.85
CA PHE A 49 8.74 -3.33 6.39
C PHE A 49 8.79 -3.29 7.92
N GLU A 50 8.35 -4.34 8.60
CA GLU A 50 8.45 -4.42 10.04
C GLU A 50 9.91 -4.46 10.50
N GLN A 51 10.78 -5.29 9.89
CA GLN A 51 12.20 -5.33 10.21
C GLN A 51 12.87 -3.98 9.97
N ALA A 52 12.51 -3.27 8.90
CA ALA A 52 13.01 -1.91 8.63
C ALA A 52 12.55 -0.91 9.72
N VAL A 53 11.28 -0.93 10.12
CA VAL A 53 10.76 -0.06 11.19
C VAL A 53 11.36 -0.42 12.55
N ARG A 54 11.54 -1.72 12.85
CA ARG A 54 12.26 -2.19 14.04
C ARG A 54 13.68 -1.63 14.09
N SER A 55 14.41 -1.65 12.97
CA SER A 55 15.75 -1.04 12.89
C SER A 55 15.72 0.45 13.21
N TYR A 56 14.83 1.22 12.61
CA TYR A 56 14.65 2.65 12.94
C TYR A 56 14.28 2.88 14.41
N ALA A 57 13.43 2.03 15.00
CA ALA A 57 13.00 2.14 16.39
C ALA A 57 14.18 1.97 17.37
N HIS A 58 15.20 1.20 17.00
CA HIS A 58 16.41 1.00 17.80
C HIS A 58 17.58 1.90 17.37
N GLY A 59 17.35 2.90 16.51
CA GLY A 59 18.37 3.84 16.06
C GLY A 59 19.37 3.28 15.06
N HIS A 60 19.02 2.19 14.41
CA HIS A 60 19.87 1.53 13.43
C HIS A 60 19.45 1.88 11.99
N TRP A 61 20.37 1.64 11.05
CA TRP A 61 20.07 1.70 9.62
C TRP A 61 18.99 0.66 9.26
N PRO A 62 17.99 1.01 8.42
CA PRO A 62 16.90 0.08 8.12
C PRO A 62 17.38 -1.08 7.24
N VAL A 63 17.32 -2.27 7.80
CA VAL A 63 17.67 -3.53 7.14
C VAL A 63 16.51 -4.52 7.23
N SER A 64 16.49 -5.48 6.31
CA SER A 64 15.59 -6.63 6.39
C SER A 64 16.30 -7.90 5.98
N ASP A 65 16.42 -8.82 6.92
CA ASP A 65 17.00 -10.15 6.67
C ASP A 65 16.10 -11.03 5.78
N LEU A 66 14.82 -10.66 5.63
CA LEU A 66 13.92 -11.28 4.65
C LEU A 66 14.30 -10.98 3.19
N LEU A 67 15.04 -9.89 2.93
CA LEU A 67 15.62 -9.58 1.61
C LEU A 67 17.01 -10.21 1.41
N GLY A 68 17.58 -10.76 2.49
CA GLY A 68 18.92 -11.28 2.59
C GLY A 68 19.61 -10.77 3.86
N PRO A 69 20.61 -11.49 4.40
CA PRO A 69 21.27 -11.13 5.66
C PRO A 69 21.77 -9.67 5.67
N GLY A 70 21.20 -8.85 6.56
CA GLY A 70 21.56 -7.43 6.69
C GLY A 70 21.24 -6.56 5.48
N ALA A 71 20.36 -6.97 4.57
CA ALA A 71 20.07 -6.24 3.34
C ALA A 71 19.45 -4.86 3.63
N PRO A 72 20.05 -3.75 3.11
CA PRO A 72 19.55 -2.41 3.34
C PRO A 72 18.26 -2.16 2.53
N THR A 73 17.16 -1.89 3.24
CA THR A 73 15.85 -1.70 2.58
C THR A 73 15.77 -0.41 1.77
N LEU A 74 16.55 0.64 2.12
CA LEU A 74 16.61 1.88 1.34
C LEU A 74 17.36 1.72 0.01
N GLY A 75 18.07 0.61 -0.21
CA GLY A 75 18.69 0.27 -1.49
C GLY A 75 17.76 -0.50 -2.41
N ASP A 76 16.68 -1.07 -1.88
CA ASP A 76 15.61 -1.71 -2.65
C ASP A 76 14.58 -0.67 -3.12
N HIS A 77 13.94 0.04 -2.18
CA HIS A 77 13.06 1.18 -2.42
C HIS A 77 13.42 2.35 -1.49
N PHE A 78 13.31 3.58 -1.98
CA PHE A 78 13.61 4.77 -1.18
C PHE A 78 12.38 5.20 -0.35
N HIS A 79 12.31 4.75 0.90
CA HIS A 79 11.17 5.00 1.79
C HIS A 79 11.55 5.46 3.21
N PRO A 80 12.38 6.51 3.38
CA PRO A 80 12.78 6.97 4.74
C PRO A 80 11.60 7.45 5.59
N ILE A 81 10.43 7.70 5.00
CA ILE A 81 9.21 8.07 5.71
C ILE A 81 8.79 7.03 6.76
N LEU A 82 9.20 5.77 6.60
CA LEU A 82 8.90 4.70 7.57
C LEU A 82 9.47 4.98 8.97
N ALA A 83 10.51 5.80 9.07
CA ALA A 83 11.05 6.24 10.36
C ALA A 83 10.01 6.93 11.25
N LEU A 84 8.94 7.51 10.66
CA LEU A 84 7.82 8.09 11.41
C LEU A 84 7.02 7.05 12.21
N LEU A 85 7.12 5.76 11.86
CA LEU A 85 6.46 4.68 12.60
C LEU A 85 7.29 4.20 13.80
N ALA A 86 8.58 4.51 13.86
CA ALA A 86 9.47 4.04 14.92
C ALA A 86 8.98 4.36 16.35
N PRO A 87 8.52 5.58 16.69
CA PRO A 87 8.00 5.87 18.03
C PRO A 87 6.76 5.04 18.39
N PHE A 88 5.89 4.78 17.44
CA PHE A 88 4.69 3.94 17.64
C PHE A 88 5.04 2.48 17.77
N TYR A 89 6.03 2.00 17.03
CA TYR A 89 6.54 0.65 17.12
C TYR A 89 7.22 0.37 18.46
N LEU A 90 7.94 1.33 19.04
CA LEU A 90 8.48 1.21 20.42
C LEU A 90 7.39 0.99 21.48
N LEU A 91 6.19 1.60 21.26
CA LEU A 91 5.06 1.43 22.17
C LEU A 91 4.30 0.11 21.91
N TRP A 92 4.35 -0.37 20.69
CA TRP A 92 3.66 -1.59 20.25
C TRP A 92 4.50 -2.36 19.22
N PRO A 93 5.53 -3.12 19.70
CA PRO A 93 6.45 -3.87 18.83
C PRO A 93 5.76 -5.09 18.20
N SER A 94 5.07 -4.85 17.11
CA SER A 94 4.28 -5.86 16.40
C SER A 94 4.00 -5.40 14.96
N PRO A 95 3.93 -6.33 13.98
CA PRO A 95 3.50 -6.02 12.62
C PRO A 95 2.08 -5.42 12.58
N ALA A 96 1.25 -5.67 13.59
CA ALA A 96 -0.05 -5.04 13.75
C ALA A 96 0.03 -3.51 13.82
N CYS A 97 1.11 -2.94 14.37
CA CYS A 97 1.34 -1.49 14.43
C CYS A 97 1.36 -0.89 13.02
N LEU A 98 2.04 -1.53 12.07
CA LEU A 98 2.13 -1.07 10.68
C LEU A 98 0.76 -1.16 9.97
N LEU A 99 0.05 -2.26 10.16
CA LEU A 99 -1.28 -2.48 9.58
C LEU A 99 -2.30 -1.45 10.06
N VAL A 100 -2.28 -1.12 11.36
CA VAL A 100 -3.15 -0.09 11.95
C VAL A 100 -2.77 1.30 11.45
N ALA A 101 -1.48 1.60 11.32
CA ALA A 101 -1.00 2.85 10.73
C ALA A 101 -1.47 3.02 9.28
N GLN A 102 -1.36 1.98 8.45
CA GLN A 102 -1.89 1.98 7.08
C GLN A 102 -3.39 2.24 7.05
N ALA A 103 -4.16 1.53 7.87
CA ALA A 103 -5.60 1.70 7.99
C ALA A 103 -5.97 3.15 8.36
N PHE A 104 -5.24 3.76 9.28
CA PHE A 104 -5.42 5.16 9.68
C PHE A 104 -5.13 6.12 8.51
N LEU A 105 -4.02 5.93 7.81
CA LEU A 105 -3.61 6.79 6.69
C LEU A 105 -4.60 6.69 5.52
N PHE A 106 -5.07 5.49 5.17
CA PHE A 106 -6.11 5.34 4.15
C PHE A 106 -7.41 6.01 4.56
N ALA A 107 -7.84 5.83 5.81
CA ALA A 107 -9.04 6.48 6.34
C ALA A 107 -8.93 8.02 6.36
N LEU A 108 -7.75 8.55 6.70
CA LEU A 108 -7.49 10.00 6.70
C LEU A 108 -7.73 10.63 5.32
N SER A 109 -7.43 9.91 4.24
CA SER A 109 -7.65 10.36 2.87
C SER A 109 -9.13 10.54 2.51
N ALA A 110 -10.05 9.88 3.23
CA ALA A 110 -11.48 10.03 3.02
C ALA A 110 -12.01 11.43 3.41
N ILE A 111 -11.29 12.15 4.29
CA ILE A 111 -11.68 13.49 4.74
C ILE A 111 -11.75 14.50 3.57
N PRO A 112 -10.67 14.73 2.79
CA PRO A 112 -10.70 15.65 1.67
C PRO A 112 -11.66 15.20 0.57
N VAL A 113 -11.77 13.90 0.28
CA VAL A 113 -12.71 13.36 -0.71
C VAL A 113 -14.16 13.66 -0.31
N THR A 114 -14.54 13.35 0.95
CA THR A 114 -15.89 13.62 1.48
C THR A 114 -16.21 15.12 1.46
N ARG A 115 -15.25 15.96 1.86
CA ARG A 115 -15.44 17.42 1.83
C ARG A 115 -15.68 17.95 0.42
N CYS A 116 -14.88 17.53 -0.57
CA CYS A 116 -15.02 17.97 -1.94
C CYS A 116 -16.32 17.46 -2.56
N ALA A 117 -16.62 16.18 -2.43
CA ALA A 117 -17.86 15.60 -2.94
C ALA A 117 -19.10 16.28 -2.33
N SER A 118 -19.12 16.50 -1.00
CA SER A 118 -20.24 17.16 -0.33
C SER A 118 -20.43 18.62 -0.73
N ARG A 119 -19.36 19.37 -1.03
CA ARG A 119 -19.45 20.75 -1.52
C ARG A 119 -20.07 20.81 -2.91
N VAL A 120 -19.77 19.84 -3.77
CA VAL A 120 -20.22 19.86 -5.18
C VAL A 120 -21.61 19.26 -5.33
N LEU A 121 -21.90 18.16 -4.60
CA LEU A 121 -23.11 17.34 -4.79
C LEU A 121 -24.14 17.48 -3.68
N GLY A 122 -23.81 18.23 -2.62
CA GLY A 122 -24.58 18.24 -1.37
C GLY A 122 -24.25 17.07 -0.44
N ALA A 123 -24.61 17.19 0.82
CA ALA A 123 -24.19 16.26 1.88
C ALA A 123 -24.59 14.80 1.63
N ARG A 124 -25.81 14.54 1.16
CA ARG A 124 -26.31 13.17 0.93
C ARG A 124 -25.55 12.46 -0.19
N ARG A 125 -25.44 13.09 -1.35
CA ARG A 125 -24.69 12.50 -2.49
C ARG A 125 -23.19 12.45 -2.20
N GLY A 126 -22.66 13.45 -1.48
CA GLY A 126 -21.28 13.43 -1.00
C GLY A 126 -20.98 12.25 -0.08
N ALA A 127 -21.90 11.87 0.81
CA ALA A 127 -21.77 10.69 1.64
C ALA A 127 -21.75 9.39 0.82
N VAL A 128 -22.58 9.31 -0.23
CA VAL A 128 -22.59 8.16 -1.15
C VAL A 128 -21.27 8.03 -1.90
N VAL A 129 -20.71 9.14 -2.40
CA VAL A 129 -19.39 9.16 -3.04
C VAL A 129 -18.30 8.74 -2.05
N ALA A 130 -18.37 9.24 -0.82
CA ALA A 130 -17.41 8.89 0.22
C ALA A 130 -17.46 7.39 0.56
N ALA A 131 -18.66 6.78 0.64
CA ALA A 131 -18.83 5.35 0.79
C ALA A 131 -18.21 4.58 -0.39
N GLY A 132 -18.49 5.00 -1.63
CA GLY A 132 -17.87 4.42 -2.82
C GLY A 132 -16.33 4.56 -2.85
N TYR A 133 -15.81 5.67 -2.32
CA TYR A 133 -14.37 5.90 -2.21
C TYR A 133 -13.69 4.95 -1.22
N VAL A 134 -14.21 4.86 0.00
CA VAL A 134 -13.60 3.99 1.02
C VAL A 134 -13.77 2.49 0.68
N LEU A 135 -14.76 2.16 -0.14
CA LEU A 135 -14.94 0.82 -0.69
C LEU A 135 -14.28 0.62 -2.06
N SER A 136 -13.53 1.62 -2.57
CA SER A 136 -12.91 1.52 -3.89
C SER A 136 -11.89 0.38 -3.95
N TRP A 137 -11.85 -0.29 -5.12
CA TRP A 137 -11.02 -1.47 -5.34
C TRP A 137 -9.54 -1.23 -5.03
N GLY A 138 -8.99 -0.07 -5.37
CA GLY A 138 -7.57 0.21 -5.13
C GLY A 138 -7.23 0.37 -3.65
N LEU A 139 -8.16 0.87 -2.80
CA LEU A 139 -7.97 0.90 -1.34
C LEU A 139 -8.18 -0.48 -0.73
N LEU A 140 -9.25 -1.18 -1.11
CA LEU A 140 -9.54 -2.51 -0.57
C LEU A 140 -8.48 -3.55 -0.96
N SER A 141 -7.96 -3.49 -2.20
CA SER A 141 -6.85 -4.34 -2.62
C SER A 141 -5.59 -4.08 -1.81
N ALA A 142 -5.28 -2.82 -1.51
CA ALA A 142 -4.13 -2.47 -0.67
C ALA A 142 -4.32 -2.93 0.78
N VAL A 143 -5.51 -2.79 1.36
CA VAL A 143 -5.84 -3.33 2.70
C VAL A 143 -5.73 -4.85 2.73
N ASN A 144 -6.11 -5.52 1.63
CA ASN A 144 -6.07 -6.98 1.50
C ASN A 144 -4.68 -7.52 1.11
N PHE A 145 -3.69 -6.67 0.91
CA PHE A 145 -2.36 -7.06 0.45
C PHE A 145 -1.26 -6.85 1.49
N ASP A 146 -1.50 -6.50 2.68
CA ASP A 146 -0.54 -6.17 3.73
C ASP A 146 -0.10 -4.70 3.76
N PHE A 147 0.96 -4.40 4.55
CA PHE A 147 1.46 -3.03 4.69
C PHE A 147 2.39 -2.64 3.53
N HIS A 148 2.20 -1.39 3.06
CA HIS A 148 3.12 -0.76 2.10
C HIS A 148 3.31 0.73 2.38
N GLU A 149 4.51 1.23 2.11
CA GLU A 149 4.92 2.64 2.29
C GLU A 149 4.01 3.63 1.54
N VAL A 150 3.41 3.22 0.44
CA VAL A 150 2.49 4.06 -0.34
C VAL A 150 1.25 4.50 0.44
N CYS A 151 0.96 3.89 1.60
CA CYS A 151 -0.12 4.33 2.47
C CYS A 151 0.05 5.78 2.94
N PHE A 152 1.28 6.27 3.10
CA PHE A 152 1.57 7.67 3.40
C PHE A 152 1.21 8.60 2.25
N ALA A 153 1.44 8.17 1.01
CA ALA A 153 1.15 8.99 -0.17
C ALA A 153 -0.34 9.24 -0.37
N VAL A 154 -1.21 8.29 0.02
CA VAL A 154 -2.65 8.38 -0.24
C VAL A 154 -3.29 9.62 0.38
N PRO A 155 -3.13 9.92 1.69
CA PRO A 155 -3.65 11.15 2.27
C PRO A 155 -2.90 12.40 1.76
N MET A 156 -1.59 12.34 1.52
CA MET A 156 -0.82 13.47 0.99
C MET A 156 -1.38 13.93 -0.36
N VAL A 157 -1.58 13.00 -1.27
CA VAL A 157 -2.16 13.27 -2.60
C VAL A 157 -3.61 13.73 -2.49
N ALA A 158 -4.41 13.14 -1.58
CA ALA A 158 -5.79 13.53 -1.36
C ALA A 158 -5.90 14.99 -0.89
N PHE A 159 -5.10 15.41 0.09
CA PHE A 159 -5.06 16.79 0.57
C PHE A 159 -4.47 17.75 -0.46
N ALA A 160 -3.40 17.35 -1.17
CA ALA A 160 -2.82 18.15 -2.23
C ALA A 160 -3.86 18.43 -3.34
N ALA A 161 -4.58 17.41 -3.80
CA ALA A 161 -5.63 17.54 -4.81
C ALA A 161 -6.81 18.41 -4.31
N GLU A 162 -7.26 18.25 -3.04
CA GLU A 162 -8.27 19.14 -2.46
C GLU A 162 -7.79 20.61 -2.49
N HIS A 163 -6.53 20.85 -2.09
CA HIS A 163 -5.98 22.21 -2.08
C HIS A 163 -5.83 22.80 -3.48
N LEU A 164 -5.46 21.98 -4.49
CA LEU A 164 -5.48 22.42 -5.90
C LEU A 164 -6.88 22.84 -6.36
N LEU A 165 -7.91 22.05 -6.01
CA LEU A 165 -9.31 22.36 -6.34
C LEU A 165 -9.85 23.59 -5.60
N ARG A 166 -9.23 23.95 -4.48
CA ARG A 166 -9.56 25.15 -3.67
C ARG A 166 -8.66 26.35 -3.96
N GLU A 167 -7.81 26.24 -4.96
CA GLU A 167 -6.84 27.26 -5.36
C GLU A 167 -5.91 27.71 -4.22
N ARG A 168 -5.64 26.79 -3.27
CA ARG A 168 -4.70 26.99 -2.17
C ARG A 168 -3.33 26.46 -2.55
N TRP A 169 -2.67 27.14 -3.48
CA TRP A 169 -1.50 26.63 -4.20
C TRP A 169 -0.34 26.19 -3.30
N ARG A 170 0.04 27.04 -2.33
CA ARG A 170 1.14 26.72 -1.39
C ARG A 170 0.79 25.50 -0.52
N ALA A 171 -0.46 25.42 -0.03
CA ALA A 171 -0.90 24.28 0.76
C ALA A 171 -0.88 22.97 -0.04
N ALA A 172 -1.26 23.02 -1.34
CA ALA A 172 -1.16 21.87 -2.23
C ALA A 172 0.29 21.37 -2.35
N VAL A 173 1.25 22.30 -2.52
CA VAL A 173 2.68 21.96 -2.59
C VAL A 173 3.16 21.36 -1.27
N TRP A 174 2.86 21.98 -0.13
CA TRP A 174 3.30 21.46 1.18
C TRP A 174 2.74 20.07 1.50
N CYS A 175 1.51 19.75 1.06
CA CYS A 175 0.96 18.40 1.19
C CYS A 175 1.65 17.39 0.26
N ALA A 176 2.17 17.83 -0.89
CA ALA A 176 2.77 16.95 -1.87
C ALA A 176 4.30 16.78 -1.72
N VAL A 177 5.01 17.78 -1.16
CA VAL A 177 6.48 17.71 -0.98
C VAL A 177 6.94 16.44 -0.25
N PRO A 178 6.30 15.97 0.84
CA PRO A 178 6.76 14.76 1.52
C PRO A 178 6.67 13.47 0.69
N LEU A 179 6.01 13.48 -0.47
CA LEU A 179 6.00 12.35 -1.40
C LEU A 179 7.40 11.88 -1.80
N VAL A 180 8.39 12.79 -1.80
CA VAL A 180 9.79 12.48 -2.12
C VAL A 180 10.44 11.52 -1.11
N LEU A 181 9.85 11.34 0.06
CA LEU A 181 10.33 10.46 1.12
C LEU A 181 9.58 9.13 1.17
N VAL A 182 8.56 8.95 0.34
CA VAL A 182 7.69 7.76 0.38
C VAL A 182 8.16 6.67 -0.55
N LYS A 183 8.46 7.04 -1.81
CA LYS A 183 8.95 6.10 -2.83
C LYS A 183 9.58 6.89 -3.98
N GLU A 184 10.55 6.30 -4.67
CA GLU A 184 11.37 6.92 -5.73
C GLU A 184 10.60 7.40 -6.96
N ASP A 185 9.41 6.86 -7.23
CA ASP A 185 8.53 7.27 -8.34
C ASP A 185 7.58 8.43 -7.98
N LEU A 186 7.27 8.61 -6.70
CA LEU A 186 6.31 9.61 -6.23
C LEU A 186 6.76 11.08 -6.36
N PRO A 187 8.05 11.41 -6.42
CA PRO A 187 8.47 12.76 -6.81
C PRO A 187 7.94 13.17 -8.19
N LEU A 188 7.66 12.22 -9.10
CA LEU A 188 7.00 12.52 -10.37
C LEU A 188 5.52 12.91 -10.19
N THR A 189 4.84 12.40 -9.16
CA THR A 189 3.50 12.87 -8.79
C THR A 189 3.55 14.31 -8.24
N LEU A 190 4.59 14.67 -7.47
CA LEU A 190 4.86 16.06 -7.10
C LEU A 190 5.11 16.92 -8.35
N ALA A 191 5.86 16.43 -9.33
CA ALA A 191 6.06 17.13 -10.60
C ALA A 191 4.73 17.38 -11.34
N ALA A 192 3.81 16.41 -11.33
CA ALA A 192 2.47 16.57 -11.89
C ALA A 192 1.64 17.63 -11.15
N VAL A 193 1.78 17.75 -9.82
CA VAL A 193 1.21 18.90 -9.07
C VAL A 193 1.76 20.21 -9.64
N GLY A 194 3.06 20.30 -9.90
CA GLY A 194 3.70 21.45 -10.54
C GLY A 194 3.10 21.76 -11.91
N VAL A 195 2.87 20.76 -12.76
CA VAL A 195 2.23 20.92 -14.07
C VAL A 195 0.81 21.48 -13.92
N VAL A 196 0.00 20.96 -12.99
CA VAL A 196 -1.35 21.47 -12.72
C VAL A 196 -1.30 22.93 -12.28
N LEU A 197 -0.32 23.32 -11.44
CA LEU A 197 -0.11 24.72 -11.04
C LEU A 197 0.20 25.62 -12.25
N VAL A 198 1.04 25.17 -13.19
CA VAL A 198 1.32 25.91 -14.44
C VAL A 198 0.04 26.13 -15.25
N LEU A 199 -0.77 25.08 -15.43
CA LEU A 199 -2.05 25.13 -16.13
C LEU A 199 -3.07 26.06 -15.45
N LYS A 200 -2.95 26.23 -14.13
CA LYS A 200 -3.75 27.16 -13.32
C LYS A 200 -3.15 28.58 -13.23
N GLY A 201 -2.15 28.90 -14.05
CA GLY A 201 -1.54 30.24 -14.14
C GLY A 201 -0.44 30.50 -13.11
N GLN A 202 -0.14 29.55 -12.20
CA GLN A 202 0.91 29.67 -11.19
C GLN A 202 2.27 29.25 -11.78
N ARG A 203 2.68 29.88 -12.90
CA ARG A 203 3.81 29.41 -13.73
C ARG A 203 5.11 29.27 -12.97
N ARG A 204 5.54 30.31 -12.22
CA ARG A 204 6.84 30.26 -11.50
C ARG A 204 6.87 29.16 -10.45
N LEU A 205 5.86 29.10 -9.59
CA LEU A 205 5.74 28.06 -8.57
C LEU A 205 5.64 26.66 -9.21
N GLY A 206 4.80 26.53 -10.26
CA GLY A 206 4.59 25.27 -10.94
C GLY A 206 5.85 24.70 -11.58
N TRP A 207 6.64 25.51 -12.29
CA TRP A 207 7.89 25.04 -12.90
C TRP A 207 8.96 24.68 -11.86
N VAL A 208 9.06 25.42 -10.75
CA VAL A 208 9.96 25.07 -9.64
C VAL A 208 9.57 23.72 -9.03
N VAL A 209 8.28 23.49 -8.76
CA VAL A 209 7.79 22.23 -8.18
C VAL A 209 7.96 21.07 -9.17
N ALA A 210 7.66 21.28 -10.45
CA ALA A 210 7.84 20.26 -11.48
C ALA A 210 9.32 19.89 -11.66
N GLY A 211 10.20 20.87 -11.77
CA GLY A 211 11.65 20.65 -11.88
C GLY A 211 12.23 19.95 -10.67
N PHE A 212 11.83 20.35 -9.46
CA PHE A 212 12.26 19.70 -8.22
C PHE A 212 11.79 18.23 -8.18
N GLY A 213 10.54 17.93 -8.51
CA GLY A 213 10.03 16.56 -8.53
C GLY A 213 10.77 15.67 -9.52
N VAL A 214 10.97 16.14 -10.76
CA VAL A 214 11.73 15.40 -11.78
C VAL A 214 13.17 15.20 -11.35
N ALA A 215 13.88 16.26 -10.92
CA ALA A 215 15.27 16.17 -10.50
C ALA A 215 15.45 15.20 -9.33
N THR A 216 14.53 15.22 -8.35
CA THR A 216 14.57 14.29 -7.21
C THR A 216 14.37 12.85 -7.67
N SER A 217 13.37 12.54 -8.52
CA SER A 217 13.17 11.18 -9.01
C SER A 217 14.38 10.66 -9.79
N VAL A 218 14.95 11.49 -10.67
CA VAL A 218 16.17 11.14 -11.41
C VAL A 218 17.32 10.87 -10.44
N LEU A 219 17.56 11.76 -9.48
CA LEU A 219 18.64 11.60 -8.48
C LEU A 219 18.45 10.30 -7.68
N LEU A 220 17.24 10.01 -7.23
CA LEU A 220 16.96 8.78 -6.47
C LEU A 220 17.26 7.53 -7.29
N VAL A 221 16.75 7.45 -8.51
CA VAL A 221 16.88 6.24 -9.34
C VAL A 221 18.29 6.05 -9.88
N THR A 222 18.99 7.13 -10.24
CA THR A 222 20.31 7.02 -10.90
C THR A 222 21.51 7.10 -9.97
N VAL A 223 21.35 7.65 -8.77
CA VAL A 223 22.45 7.86 -7.83
C VAL A 223 22.19 7.22 -6.48
N VAL A 224 21.08 7.60 -5.82
CA VAL A 224 20.87 7.23 -4.41
C VAL A 224 20.60 5.73 -4.27
N LEU A 225 19.64 5.18 -5.01
CA LEU A 225 19.31 3.76 -4.95
C LEU A 225 20.48 2.86 -5.35
N PRO A 226 21.19 3.10 -6.48
CA PRO A 226 22.38 2.33 -6.79
C PRO A 226 23.49 2.42 -5.73
N ALA A 227 23.67 3.60 -5.11
CA ALA A 227 24.68 3.78 -4.06
C ALA A 227 24.35 3.03 -2.76
N LEU A 228 23.05 2.81 -2.48
CA LEU A 228 22.56 2.11 -1.29
C LEU A 228 22.33 0.61 -1.54
N ASN A 229 22.25 0.18 -2.80
CA ASN A 229 22.05 -1.22 -3.16
C ASN A 229 23.39 -1.95 -3.21
N PRO A 230 23.56 -3.09 -2.52
CA PRO A 230 24.83 -3.85 -2.55
C PRO A 230 25.27 -4.27 -3.96
N ALA A 231 24.33 -4.48 -4.89
CA ALA A 231 24.66 -4.80 -6.29
C ALA A 231 25.04 -3.58 -7.13
N GLY A 232 24.97 -2.35 -6.60
CA GLY A 232 25.31 -1.12 -7.31
C GLY A 232 24.33 -0.74 -8.42
N VAL A 233 23.13 -1.30 -8.44
CA VAL A 233 22.12 -1.08 -9.48
C VAL A 233 20.74 -0.77 -8.88
N TYR A 234 19.86 -0.19 -9.70
CA TYR A 234 18.45 -0.08 -9.34
C TYR A 234 17.75 -1.42 -9.61
N ALA A 235 17.35 -2.10 -8.55
CA ALA A 235 16.80 -3.47 -8.61
C ALA A 235 15.51 -3.59 -9.44
N HIS A 236 14.71 -2.52 -9.52
CA HIS A 236 13.42 -2.51 -10.19
C HIS A 236 13.46 -1.97 -11.63
N SER A 237 14.64 -1.89 -12.23
CA SER A 237 14.86 -1.49 -13.64
C SER A 237 14.36 -2.53 -14.67
N GLY A 238 13.30 -3.27 -14.35
CA GLY A 238 12.72 -4.31 -15.21
C GLY A 238 12.42 -3.81 -16.62
N GLY A 239 12.42 -4.74 -17.60
CA GLY A 239 12.22 -4.43 -19.00
C GLY A 239 10.92 -3.68 -19.32
N LEU A 240 10.85 -3.11 -20.51
CA LEU A 240 9.65 -2.43 -21.02
C LEU A 240 8.81 -3.40 -21.85
N ASN A 241 7.51 -3.43 -21.56
CA ASN A 241 6.50 -4.17 -22.36
C ASN A 241 5.18 -3.38 -22.42
N PRO A 242 5.14 -2.25 -23.13
CA PRO A 242 3.96 -1.38 -23.14
C PRO A 242 2.73 -2.06 -23.75
N PHE A 243 2.92 -3.03 -24.65
CA PHE A 243 1.82 -3.74 -25.34
C PHE A 243 1.44 -5.08 -24.69
N GLY A 244 2.30 -5.65 -23.85
CA GLY A 244 1.99 -6.89 -23.13
C GLY A 244 0.83 -6.70 -22.16
N GLY A 245 -0.03 -7.71 -22.02
CA GLY A 245 -1.17 -7.68 -21.11
C GLY A 245 -2.20 -6.60 -21.41
N ALA A 246 -2.37 -6.20 -22.67
CA ALA A 246 -3.23 -5.09 -23.09
C ALA A 246 -4.64 -5.16 -22.50
N ILE A 247 -5.26 -6.34 -22.44
CA ILE A 247 -6.60 -6.55 -21.87
C ILE A 247 -6.60 -6.17 -20.38
N VAL A 248 -5.60 -6.61 -19.61
CA VAL A 248 -5.49 -6.32 -18.17
C VAL A 248 -5.25 -4.83 -17.95
N LYS A 249 -4.36 -4.21 -18.74
CA LYS A 249 -4.07 -2.76 -18.68
C LYS A 249 -5.31 -1.92 -18.99
N VAL A 250 -6.06 -2.28 -20.05
CA VAL A 250 -7.32 -1.60 -20.39
C VAL A 250 -8.37 -1.82 -19.29
N SER A 251 -8.51 -3.03 -18.77
CA SER A 251 -9.43 -3.32 -17.66
C SER A 251 -9.11 -2.49 -16.42
N MET A 252 -7.82 -2.33 -16.06
CA MET A 252 -7.39 -1.46 -14.97
C MET A 252 -7.76 0.01 -15.23
N LEU A 253 -7.50 0.54 -16.44
CA LEU A 253 -7.87 1.91 -16.79
C LEU A 253 -9.39 2.12 -16.73
N LEU A 254 -10.19 1.15 -17.20
CA LEU A 254 -11.65 1.20 -17.08
C LEU A 254 -12.09 1.15 -15.62
N ALA A 255 -11.47 0.30 -14.80
CA ALA A 255 -11.76 0.22 -13.36
C ALA A 255 -11.43 1.53 -12.60
N LEU A 256 -10.55 2.39 -13.12
CA LEU A 256 -10.30 3.73 -12.59
C LEU A 256 -11.41 4.72 -12.97
N VAL A 257 -11.89 4.70 -14.20
CA VAL A 257 -12.77 5.77 -14.72
C VAL A 257 -14.26 5.43 -14.66
N VAL A 258 -14.66 4.16 -14.77
CA VAL A 258 -16.06 3.72 -14.72
C VAL A 258 -16.73 4.08 -13.39
N PRO A 259 -16.11 3.86 -12.21
CA PRO A 259 -16.69 4.26 -10.93
C PRO A 259 -16.95 5.76 -10.83
N THR A 260 -16.24 6.56 -11.63
CA THR A 260 -16.40 8.02 -11.68
C THR A 260 -17.40 8.49 -12.74
N ALA A 261 -18.11 7.56 -13.41
CA ALA A 261 -18.97 7.86 -14.57
C ALA A 261 -18.24 8.69 -15.64
N PHE A 262 -16.93 8.44 -15.81
CA PHE A 262 -16.01 9.16 -16.73
C PHE A 262 -15.89 10.68 -16.45
N THR A 263 -16.43 11.17 -15.35
CA THR A 263 -16.36 12.60 -15.02
C THR A 263 -14.95 13.05 -14.65
N ALA A 264 -14.13 12.14 -14.10
CA ALA A 264 -12.72 12.41 -13.78
C ALA A 264 -11.91 12.90 -14.99
N LEU A 265 -12.22 12.42 -16.20
CA LEU A 265 -11.54 12.80 -17.45
C LEU A 265 -11.66 14.30 -17.80
N ARG A 266 -12.55 15.04 -17.13
CA ARG A 266 -12.81 16.45 -17.35
C ARG A 266 -12.04 17.39 -16.41
N SER A 267 -11.25 16.83 -15.50
CA SER A 267 -10.49 17.60 -14.51
C SER A 267 -8.99 17.53 -14.75
N PRO A 268 -8.26 18.65 -14.72
CA PRO A 268 -6.80 18.65 -14.81
C PRO A 268 -6.14 17.97 -13.61
N VAL A 269 -6.84 17.79 -12.49
CA VAL A 269 -6.32 17.04 -11.32
C VAL A 269 -6.01 15.58 -11.67
N LEU A 270 -6.66 15.02 -12.69
CA LEU A 270 -6.35 13.68 -13.17
C LEU A 270 -4.89 13.52 -13.66
N LEU A 271 -4.23 14.61 -14.04
CA LEU A 271 -2.81 14.60 -14.42
C LEU A 271 -1.88 14.09 -13.31
N LEU A 272 -2.30 14.17 -12.03
CA LEU A 272 -1.54 13.61 -10.92
C LEU A 272 -1.40 12.07 -11.01
N ALA A 273 -2.33 11.40 -11.71
CA ALA A 273 -2.28 9.95 -11.91
C ALA A 273 -1.31 9.53 -13.04
N VAL A 274 -0.98 10.46 -13.94
CA VAL A 274 -0.21 10.16 -15.17
C VAL A 274 1.15 9.53 -14.88
N PRO A 275 1.99 10.05 -13.97
CA PRO A 275 3.29 9.45 -13.71
C PRO A 275 3.20 7.99 -13.27
N THR A 276 2.34 7.69 -12.28
CA THR A 276 2.14 6.32 -11.79
C THR A 276 1.58 5.40 -12.89
N LEU A 277 0.66 5.88 -13.72
CA LEU A 277 0.12 5.07 -14.81
C LEU A 277 1.17 4.81 -15.90
N LEU A 278 1.99 5.80 -16.24
CA LEU A 278 3.00 5.66 -17.30
C LEU A 278 3.98 4.53 -17.01
N TRP A 279 4.63 4.54 -15.83
CA TRP A 279 5.62 3.51 -15.52
C TRP A 279 4.96 2.13 -15.36
N ARG A 280 3.76 2.05 -14.76
CA ARG A 280 3.02 0.79 -14.62
C ARG A 280 2.66 0.18 -15.96
N LEU A 281 2.11 0.99 -16.87
CA LEU A 281 1.71 0.52 -18.21
C LEU A 281 2.92 0.20 -19.09
N ALA A 282 4.06 0.84 -18.87
CA ALA A 282 5.29 0.59 -19.62
C ALA A 282 6.04 -0.66 -19.13
N SER A 283 5.88 -1.05 -17.87
CA SER A 283 6.63 -2.15 -17.26
C SER A 283 6.36 -3.52 -17.89
N ALA A 284 7.39 -4.36 -17.94
CA ALA A 284 7.28 -5.78 -18.30
C ALA A 284 6.76 -6.65 -17.15
N ASN A 285 6.81 -6.17 -15.89
CA ASN A 285 6.31 -6.90 -14.73
C ASN A 285 4.77 -6.84 -14.69
N ASP A 286 4.11 -7.98 -14.86
CA ASP A 286 2.66 -8.12 -14.89
C ASP A 286 1.97 -7.80 -13.56
N ARG A 287 2.66 -7.92 -12.44
CA ARG A 287 2.14 -7.55 -11.12
C ARG A 287 1.79 -6.06 -11.04
N TYR A 288 2.53 -5.21 -11.75
CA TYR A 288 2.27 -3.75 -11.77
C TYR A 288 0.99 -3.36 -12.51
N TRP A 289 0.51 -4.19 -13.46
CA TRP A 289 -0.75 -3.93 -14.16
C TRP A 289 -1.96 -4.49 -13.43
N GLY A 290 -1.73 -5.44 -12.51
CA GLY A 290 -2.77 -6.13 -11.77
C GLY A 290 -3.57 -5.19 -10.85
N MET A 291 -4.80 -5.60 -10.55
CA MET A 291 -5.69 -4.89 -9.63
C MET A 291 -5.65 -5.45 -8.20
N GLY A 292 -4.96 -6.57 -7.97
CA GLY A 292 -4.93 -7.28 -6.69
C GLY A 292 -3.90 -6.78 -5.68
N TYR A 293 -3.11 -5.75 -6.04
CA TYR A 293 -2.01 -5.24 -5.22
C TYR A 293 -2.25 -3.79 -4.77
N HIS A 294 -1.31 -3.24 -3.99
CA HIS A 294 -1.36 -1.90 -3.43
C HIS A 294 -1.18 -0.74 -4.44
N TYR A 295 -0.67 -0.99 -5.64
CA TYR A 295 -0.24 0.04 -6.61
C TYR A 295 -1.32 1.03 -7.03
N SER A 296 -2.59 0.71 -6.85
CA SER A 296 -3.69 1.60 -7.22
C SER A 296 -4.21 2.46 -6.07
N ALA A 297 -3.74 2.25 -4.84
CA ALA A 297 -4.22 3.00 -3.68
C ALA A 297 -4.03 4.52 -3.85
N VAL A 298 -2.85 4.95 -4.33
CA VAL A 298 -2.52 6.37 -4.56
C VAL A 298 -3.37 7.00 -5.67
N LEU A 299 -3.90 6.20 -6.60
CA LEU A 299 -4.74 6.68 -7.71
C LEU A 299 -6.18 6.97 -7.26
N MET A 300 -6.67 6.29 -6.21
CA MET A 300 -8.07 6.44 -5.77
C MET A 300 -8.44 7.87 -5.39
N PRO A 301 -7.70 8.59 -4.51
CA PRO A 301 -8.05 9.97 -4.20
C PRO A 301 -7.97 10.88 -5.43
N ILE A 302 -7.04 10.64 -6.35
CA ILE A 302 -6.89 11.44 -7.56
C ILE A 302 -8.15 11.34 -8.42
N VAL A 303 -8.57 10.12 -8.75
CA VAL A 303 -9.72 9.92 -9.66
C VAL A 303 -11.04 10.38 -9.04
N PHE A 304 -11.23 10.18 -7.72
CA PHE A 304 -12.45 10.63 -7.04
C PHE A 304 -12.52 12.15 -6.88
N LEU A 305 -11.41 12.83 -6.59
CA LEU A 305 -11.35 14.28 -6.51
C LEU A 305 -11.44 14.93 -7.90
N ALA A 306 -10.79 14.34 -8.90
CA ALA A 306 -10.96 14.75 -10.29
C ALA A 306 -12.42 14.58 -10.76
N ALA A 307 -13.10 13.49 -10.34
CA ALA A 307 -14.51 13.29 -10.67
C ALA A 307 -15.41 14.32 -9.99
N ALA A 308 -15.18 14.64 -8.74
CA ALA A 308 -15.91 15.68 -8.03
C ALA A 308 -15.78 17.07 -8.71
N ASP A 309 -14.61 17.41 -9.27
CA ASP A 309 -14.44 18.61 -10.08
C ASP A 309 -15.13 18.47 -11.44
N GLY A 310 -14.92 17.36 -12.13
CA GLY A 310 -15.44 17.15 -13.49
C GLY A 310 -16.97 17.06 -13.57
N VAL A 311 -17.63 16.61 -12.50
CA VAL A 311 -19.09 16.51 -12.45
C VAL A 311 -19.76 17.89 -12.53
N ARG A 312 -19.12 18.94 -12.03
CA ARG A 312 -19.61 20.35 -12.16
C ARG A 312 -19.77 20.78 -13.61
N ARG A 313 -18.98 20.19 -14.51
CA ARG A 313 -18.92 20.50 -15.95
C ARG A 313 -19.78 19.55 -16.79
N SER A 314 -20.33 18.49 -16.19
CA SER A 314 -20.96 17.39 -16.95
C SER A 314 -22.48 17.31 -16.80
N GLY A 315 -23.07 17.97 -15.81
CA GLY A 315 -24.49 17.80 -15.47
C GLY A 315 -24.86 16.41 -14.91
N ARG A 316 -23.91 15.46 -14.81
CA ARG A 316 -24.14 14.07 -14.39
C ARG A 316 -24.08 13.87 -12.87
N GLN A 317 -24.71 14.80 -12.12
CA GLN A 317 -24.62 14.87 -10.65
C GLN A 317 -25.18 13.64 -9.91
N TRP A 318 -26.05 12.83 -10.51
CA TRP A 318 -26.61 11.63 -9.92
C TRP A 318 -25.84 10.36 -10.33
N LEU A 319 -25.23 10.35 -11.52
CA LEU A 319 -24.59 9.16 -12.08
C LEU A 319 -23.28 8.82 -11.36
N PHE A 320 -22.44 9.81 -11.07
CA PHE A 320 -21.19 9.58 -10.35
C PHE A 320 -21.39 8.94 -8.97
N PRO A 321 -22.27 9.44 -8.07
CA PRO A 321 -22.53 8.76 -6.78
C PRO A 321 -23.01 7.32 -6.94
N ALA A 322 -23.90 7.05 -7.90
CA ALA A 322 -24.42 5.71 -8.14
C ALA A 322 -23.33 4.75 -8.62
N CYS A 323 -22.54 5.15 -9.63
CA CYS A 323 -21.43 4.33 -10.14
C CYS A 323 -20.37 4.08 -9.07
N ALA A 324 -20.01 5.11 -8.28
CA ALA A 324 -19.03 4.99 -7.21
C ALA A 324 -19.47 3.96 -6.14
N LEU A 325 -20.73 4.05 -5.69
CA LEU A 325 -21.26 3.13 -4.68
C LEU A 325 -21.37 1.70 -5.21
N LEU A 326 -21.92 1.51 -6.41
CA LEU A 326 -22.06 0.18 -7.02
C LEU A 326 -20.71 -0.49 -7.22
N ALA A 327 -19.74 0.25 -7.75
CA ALA A 327 -18.38 -0.27 -7.90
C ALA A 327 -17.71 -0.57 -6.56
N GLY A 328 -17.93 0.26 -5.54
CA GLY A 328 -17.44 0.02 -4.19
C GLY A 328 -18.04 -1.22 -3.55
N LEU A 329 -19.36 -1.42 -3.65
CA LEU A 329 -20.04 -2.62 -3.14
C LEU A 329 -19.59 -3.89 -3.88
N ALA A 330 -19.41 -3.83 -5.20
CA ALA A 330 -18.85 -4.93 -5.98
C ALA A 330 -17.42 -5.27 -5.52
N SER A 331 -16.59 -4.25 -5.30
CA SER A 331 -15.22 -4.44 -4.78
C SER A 331 -15.23 -5.07 -3.40
N LEU A 332 -16.11 -4.62 -2.50
CA LEU A 332 -16.25 -5.19 -1.17
C LEU A 332 -16.65 -6.66 -1.26
N GLY A 333 -17.63 -7.01 -2.10
CA GLY A 333 -18.07 -8.41 -2.29
C GLY A 333 -16.94 -9.32 -2.79
N LEU A 334 -16.17 -8.85 -3.79
CA LEU A 334 -15.03 -9.59 -4.33
C LEU A 334 -13.90 -9.78 -3.28
N GLN A 335 -13.56 -8.74 -2.53
CA GLN A 335 -12.49 -8.82 -1.54
C GLN A 335 -12.90 -9.57 -0.28
N ALA A 336 -14.17 -9.45 0.16
CA ALA A 336 -14.69 -10.14 1.34
C ALA A 336 -14.74 -11.67 1.14
N ALA A 337 -14.89 -12.15 -0.09
CA ALA A 337 -14.83 -13.58 -0.38
C ALA A 337 -13.49 -14.21 0.08
N HIS A 338 -12.40 -13.45 0.01
CA HIS A 338 -11.07 -13.91 0.45
C HIS A 338 -10.90 -13.94 1.98
N LEU A 339 -11.75 -13.24 2.76
CA LEU A 339 -11.65 -13.26 4.25
C LEU A 339 -12.11 -14.57 4.88
N THR A 340 -12.93 -15.35 4.17
CA THR A 340 -13.52 -16.59 4.70
C THR A 340 -12.62 -17.80 4.51
N ASP A 341 -11.61 -17.72 3.63
CA ASP A 341 -10.79 -18.84 3.18
C ASP A 341 -9.44 -18.89 3.92
N GLY A 342 -9.45 -18.74 5.26
CA GLY A 342 -8.23 -18.95 6.05
C GLY A 342 -7.62 -20.31 5.74
N VAL A 343 -6.31 -20.34 5.42
CA VAL A 343 -5.56 -21.57 5.06
C VAL A 343 -5.64 -22.63 6.16
N TRP A 344 -5.74 -22.20 7.41
CA TRP A 344 -5.75 -23.07 8.58
C TRP A 344 -6.99 -22.86 9.46
N THR A 345 -7.51 -23.97 9.99
CA THR A 345 -8.59 -23.95 10.99
C THR A 345 -8.14 -23.28 12.29
N PRO A 346 -9.06 -22.83 13.16
CA PRO A 346 -8.68 -22.25 14.45
C PRO A 346 -7.78 -23.15 15.31
N SER A 347 -8.00 -24.47 15.31
CA SER A 347 -7.18 -25.44 16.04
C SER A 347 -5.78 -25.56 15.44
N GLN A 348 -5.66 -25.57 14.12
CA GLN A 348 -4.36 -25.59 13.45
C GLN A 348 -3.56 -24.30 13.73
N ARG A 349 -4.21 -23.13 13.71
CA ARG A 349 -3.56 -21.86 14.07
C ARG A 349 -3.04 -21.86 15.50
N ALA A 350 -3.83 -22.33 16.45
CA ALA A 350 -3.38 -22.47 17.83
C ALA A 350 -2.19 -23.44 17.95
N GLY A 351 -2.20 -24.53 17.17
CA GLY A 351 -1.06 -25.44 17.08
C GLY A 351 0.20 -24.79 16.51
N ILE A 352 0.05 -23.97 15.46
CA ILE A 352 1.18 -23.21 14.90
C ILE A 352 1.74 -22.22 15.93
N ASP A 353 0.88 -21.41 16.57
CA ASP A 353 1.33 -20.46 17.60
C ASP A 353 2.07 -21.16 18.76
N ALA A 354 1.58 -22.33 19.22
CA ALA A 354 2.23 -23.12 20.26
C ALA A 354 3.60 -23.68 19.82
N VAL A 355 3.76 -24.03 18.55
CA VAL A 355 5.04 -24.48 18.00
C VAL A 355 6.03 -23.31 17.87
N LEU A 356 5.58 -22.17 17.31
CA LEU A 356 6.42 -20.99 17.16
C LEU A 356 6.87 -20.40 18.50
N ALA A 357 6.05 -20.53 19.55
CA ALA A 357 6.41 -20.09 20.90
C ALA A 357 7.62 -20.84 21.51
N ARG A 358 8.06 -21.97 20.92
CA ARG A 358 9.27 -22.71 21.35
C ARG A 358 10.57 -22.06 20.87
N ILE A 359 10.48 -21.15 19.88
CA ILE A 359 11.63 -20.42 19.36
C ILE A 359 11.93 -19.29 20.35
N PRO A 360 13.15 -19.20 20.90
CA PRO A 360 13.56 -18.12 21.81
C PRO A 360 13.49 -16.75 21.12
N ASP A 361 13.32 -15.70 21.92
CA ASP A 361 13.50 -14.34 21.43
C ASP A 361 14.97 -14.16 21.01
N ASP A 362 15.20 -13.24 20.05
CA ASP A 362 16.50 -12.95 19.44
C ASP A 362 17.14 -14.11 18.63
N ALA A 363 16.46 -15.26 18.52
CA ALA A 363 16.94 -16.36 17.69
C ALA A 363 16.95 -15.99 16.20
N THR A 364 17.87 -16.60 15.44
CA THR A 364 17.85 -16.53 13.97
C THR A 364 17.03 -17.69 13.41
N VAL A 365 16.04 -17.34 12.57
CA VAL A 365 15.03 -18.29 12.10
C VAL A 365 14.87 -18.21 10.58
N LEU A 366 14.93 -19.34 9.92
CA LEU A 366 14.48 -19.50 8.53
C LEU A 366 12.98 -19.84 8.54
N ALA A 367 12.13 -18.96 8.06
CA ALA A 367 10.68 -19.11 8.18
C ALA A 367 9.93 -19.08 6.85
N SER A 368 8.89 -19.92 6.72
CA SER A 368 7.93 -19.81 5.62
C SER A 368 7.23 -18.46 5.63
N ASN A 369 6.86 -17.98 4.44
CA ASN A 369 6.33 -16.63 4.21
C ASN A 369 5.17 -16.23 5.16
N ARG A 370 4.19 -17.11 5.38
CA ARG A 370 3.05 -16.84 6.28
C ARG A 370 3.38 -16.96 7.78
N LEU A 371 4.47 -17.61 8.14
CA LEU A 371 4.92 -17.72 9.53
C LEU A 371 5.80 -16.54 9.95
N ALA A 372 6.52 -15.95 8.99
CA ALA A 372 7.49 -14.87 9.24
C ALA A 372 6.90 -13.70 10.04
N PRO A 373 5.70 -13.14 9.76
CA PRO A 373 5.15 -12.01 10.52
C PRO A 373 4.88 -12.30 12.00
N ARG A 374 4.87 -13.57 12.42
CA ARG A 374 4.75 -13.96 13.84
C ARG A 374 6.08 -13.91 14.59
N LEU A 375 7.18 -13.77 13.85
CA LEU A 375 8.54 -13.88 14.39
C LEU A 375 9.34 -12.58 14.22
N THR A 376 9.05 -11.76 13.22
CA THR A 376 9.83 -10.57 12.84
C THR A 376 9.96 -9.52 13.95
N SER A 377 8.99 -9.44 14.88
CA SER A 377 9.07 -8.54 16.03
C SER A 377 10.08 -8.96 17.11
N ARG A 378 10.42 -10.25 17.18
CA ARG A 378 11.24 -10.82 18.28
C ARG A 378 12.43 -11.65 17.84
N CYS A 379 12.54 -12.02 16.55
CA CYS A 379 13.61 -12.82 15.99
C CYS A 379 14.28 -12.12 14.82
N THR A 380 15.47 -12.61 14.43
CA THR A 380 16.07 -12.35 13.12
C THR A 380 15.49 -13.36 12.13
N VAL A 381 14.67 -12.93 11.19
CA VAL A 381 13.91 -13.81 10.30
C VAL A 381 14.42 -13.72 8.89
N LEU A 382 14.81 -14.86 8.34
CA LEU A 382 15.18 -15.09 6.94
C LEU A 382 14.07 -15.85 6.22
N PHE A 383 13.98 -15.72 4.90
CA PHE A 383 13.03 -16.51 4.12
C PHE A 383 13.46 -17.95 3.95
N PHE A 384 12.53 -18.87 4.20
CA PHE A 384 12.64 -20.23 3.73
C PHE A 384 12.19 -20.31 2.26
N ASP A 385 13.12 -20.15 1.34
CA ASP A 385 12.91 -20.23 -0.11
C ASP A 385 13.27 -21.60 -0.74
N GLY A 386 13.86 -22.47 0.06
CA GLY A 386 14.30 -23.80 -0.37
C GLY A 386 15.63 -23.82 -1.13
N ALA A 387 16.26 -22.66 -1.34
CA ALA A 387 17.54 -22.49 -2.03
C ALA A 387 18.58 -21.76 -1.18
N SER A 388 18.20 -21.22 -0.02
CA SER A 388 19.10 -20.48 0.87
C SER A 388 20.23 -21.34 1.38
N GLU A 389 21.46 -20.85 1.25
CA GLU A 389 22.67 -21.44 1.84
C GLU A 389 22.82 -21.16 3.35
N GLU A 390 22.00 -20.24 3.86
CA GLU A 390 21.98 -19.87 5.27
C GLU A 390 21.54 -21.06 6.13
N ARG A 391 22.23 -21.27 7.24
CA ARG A 391 21.99 -22.37 8.18
C ARG A 391 21.78 -21.83 9.60
N PRO A 392 20.66 -21.09 9.84
CA PRO A 392 20.34 -20.55 11.15
C PRO A 392 20.03 -21.67 12.16
N GLU A 393 19.97 -21.34 13.45
CA GLU A 393 19.66 -22.31 14.49
C GLU A 393 18.28 -22.95 14.35
N TRP A 394 17.29 -22.15 13.91
CA TRP A 394 15.89 -22.55 13.83
C TRP A 394 15.35 -22.52 12.41
N VAL A 395 14.49 -23.48 12.08
CA VAL A 395 13.76 -23.51 10.81
C VAL A 395 12.29 -23.82 11.07
N ALA A 396 11.40 -22.91 10.67
CA ALA A 396 9.95 -23.03 10.81
C ALA A 396 9.27 -23.08 9.44
N VAL A 397 8.68 -24.23 9.09
CA VAL A 397 8.11 -24.48 7.77
C VAL A 397 6.62 -24.81 7.86
N ALA A 398 5.80 -24.04 7.18
CA ALA A 398 4.35 -24.25 7.06
C ALA A 398 4.01 -25.46 6.19
N LYS A 399 2.92 -26.17 6.52
CA LYS A 399 2.38 -27.34 5.79
C LYS A 399 0.87 -27.16 5.54
N PRO A 400 0.35 -27.66 4.45
CA PRO A 400 0.92 -28.02 3.15
C PRO A 400 1.07 -26.82 2.22
N GLU A 401 1.19 -25.64 2.77
CA GLU A 401 1.12 -24.38 2.08
C GLU A 401 2.05 -24.30 0.86
N GLN A 402 1.47 -23.97 -0.29
CA GLN A 402 2.18 -23.41 -1.43
C GLN A 402 2.21 -21.90 -1.23
N SER A 403 3.24 -21.34 -0.59
CA SER A 403 3.42 -19.90 -0.54
C SER A 403 4.70 -19.54 -1.28
N TRP A 404 4.58 -18.53 -2.14
CA TRP A 404 5.76 -17.93 -2.74
C TRP A 404 6.78 -17.57 -1.63
N PRO A 405 8.10 -17.76 -1.86
CA PRO A 405 8.74 -18.18 -3.11
C PRO A 405 8.86 -19.70 -3.32
N THR A 406 8.44 -20.55 -2.40
CA THR A 406 8.63 -22.01 -2.43
C THR A 406 7.48 -22.77 -3.10
N THR A 407 7.82 -23.79 -3.90
CA THR A 407 6.87 -24.84 -4.33
C THR A 407 6.84 -25.98 -3.32
N LEU A 408 5.82 -26.86 -3.36
CA LEU A 408 5.76 -28.04 -2.49
C LEU A 408 6.94 -29.00 -2.76
N ALA A 409 7.34 -29.16 -4.01
CA ALA A 409 8.47 -30.02 -4.37
C ALA A 409 9.80 -29.47 -3.83
N THR A 410 10.07 -28.17 -4.05
CA THR A 410 11.27 -27.51 -3.55
C THR A 410 11.33 -27.55 -2.02
N LYS A 411 10.18 -27.36 -1.35
CA LYS A 411 10.06 -27.42 0.11
C LYS A 411 10.39 -28.81 0.66
N GLY A 412 9.91 -29.87 0.04
CA GLY A 412 10.18 -31.24 0.44
C GLY A 412 11.67 -31.58 0.35
N LEU A 413 12.31 -31.29 -0.78
CA LEU A 413 13.74 -31.48 -0.99
C LEU A 413 14.59 -30.71 0.02
N ALA A 414 14.26 -29.43 0.26
CA ALA A 414 14.98 -28.61 1.22
C ALA A 414 14.85 -29.11 2.68
N LEU A 415 13.68 -29.61 3.07
CA LEU A 415 13.49 -30.21 4.40
C LEU A 415 14.30 -31.48 4.58
N ASP A 416 14.42 -32.34 3.56
CA ASP A 416 15.21 -33.58 3.63
C ASP A 416 16.71 -33.26 3.64
N GLU A 417 17.16 -32.26 2.91
CA GLU A 417 18.53 -31.74 2.97
C GLU A 417 18.86 -31.19 4.36
N LEU A 418 18.00 -30.37 4.97
CA LEU A 418 18.21 -29.84 6.32
C LEU A 418 18.38 -30.98 7.35
N LYS A 419 17.56 -32.01 7.27
CA LYS A 419 17.71 -33.19 8.15
C LYS A 419 19.04 -33.89 7.94
N SER A 420 19.53 -34.00 6.70
CA SER A 420 20.84 -34.60 6.41
C SER A 420 22.01 -33.77 6.90
N THR A 421 21.82 -32.46 7.14
CA THR A 421 22.83 -31.50 7.59
C THR A 421 22.82 -31.25 9.11
N GLY A 422 22.16 -32.11 9.89
CA GLY A 422 22.20 -32.07 11.35
C GLY A 422 21.05 -31.36 12.04
N TYR A 423 19.99 -30.96 11.30
CA TYR A 423 18.79 -30.40 11.92
C TYR A 423 17.93 -31.53 12.53
N LEU A 424 17.59 -31.36 13.80
CA LEU A 424 16.70 -32.24 14.55
C LEU A 424 15.28 -31.66 14.58
N ARG A 425 14.28 -32.52 14.48
CA ARG A 425 12.87 -32.12 14.61
C ARG A 425 12.53 -31.89 16.08
N VAL A 426 12.17 -30.64 16.42
CA VAL A 426 11.75 -30.22 17.76
C VAL A 426 10.23 -30.36 17.94
N ALA A 427 9.46 -30.06 16.92
CA ALA A 427 8.01 -30.15 16.90
C ALA A 427 7.48 -30.34 15.47
N GLU A 428 6.34 -31.06 15.38
CA GLU A 428 5.63 -31.22 14.12
C GLU A 428 4.14 -31.33 14.40
N THR A 429 3.33 -30.63 13.55
CA THR A 429 1.89 -30.79 13.46
C THR A 429 1.50 -30.98 12.00
N ASP A 430 0.21 -31.15 11.73
CA ASP A 430 -0.29 -31.19 10.34
C ASP A 430 -0.06 -29.88 9.58
N SER A 431 0.23 -28.77 10.30
CA SER A 431 0.31 -27.42 9.74
C SER A 431 1.71 -26.79 9.79
N VAL A 432 2.61 -27.28 10.62
CA VAL A 432 3.96 -26.72 10.78
C VAL A 432 4.98 -27.76 11.20
N VAL A 433 6.22 -27.62 10.69
CA VAL A 433 7.42 -28.32 11.17
C VAL A 433 8.37 -27.29 11.76
N LEU A 434 8.91 -27.58 12.93
CA LEU A 434 9.96 -26.84 13.59
C LEU A 434 11.22 -27.72 13.73
N LEU A 435 12.31 -27.23 13.17
CA LEU A 435 13.62 -27.86 13.25
C LEU A 435 14.57 -26.97 14.04
N HIS A 436 15.53 -27.59 14.74
CA HIS A 436 16.62 -26.90 15.42
C HIS A 436 17.93 -27.61 15.06
N ARG A 437 18.97 -26.82 14.85
CA ARG A 437 20.33 -27.34 14.65
C ARG A 437 20.94 -27.71 15.99
N GLY A 438 21.34 -28.95 16.15
CA GLY A 438 21.97 -29.45 17.35
C GLY A 438 23.36 -28.89 17.62
#